data_ec0ac3492e837d079d2e6d7333990669
#
_entry.id   ec0ac3492e837d079d2e6d7333990669
#
_cell.length_a   1.000
_cell.length_b   1.000
_cell.length_c   1.000
_cell.angle_alpha   90.00
_cell.angle_beta   90.00
_cell.angle_gamma   90.00
#
_symmetry.space_group_name_H-M   'P 1'
#
loop_
_entity.id
_entity.type
_entity.pdbx_description
1 polymer ?
#
loop_
_entity_poly.entity_id
_entity_poly.type
_entity_poly.pdbx_seq_one_letter_code
_entity_poly.pdbx_strand_id
1 'polypeptide(L)'
;HNDDLDWLKNLVKSGDISITWVNHSYNHRVSPTAPLKVNFLLEPGTDMNFEVMGTELAMLQHGIMPSVFFRFPGLVSDPKLISKVLSYGLIPVGSDAWLAKGQTANSGSIVLIHGNGNEPVGVNDFIKLLQSEQKSVKDKQWMMYDLRESLEDEFGGK
;
A
#
# COMPACT_ATOMS: atom_id res chain seq x y z
N HIS A 1 -0.26 -12.20 12.71
CA HIS A 1 -0.22 -12.40 14.15
C HIS A 1 -0.72 -11.13 14.85
N ASN A 2 -1.57 -11.26 15.90
CA ASN A 2 -2.15 -10.10 16.60
C ASN A 2 -1.06 -9.22 17.26
N ASP A 3 0.02 -9.85 17.73
CA ASP A 3 1.12 -9.17 18.42
C ASP A 3 1.82 -8.13 17.52
N ASP A 4 2.03 -8.44 16.24
CA ASP A 4 2.65 -7.53 15.27
C ASP A 4 1.74 -6.33 14.98
N LEU A 5 0.43 -6.58 14.88
CA LEU A 5 -0.55 -5.52 14.66
C LEU A 5 -0.66 -4.60 15.87
N ASP A 6 -0.68 -5.15 17.08
CA ASP A 6 -0.73 -4.36 18.31
C ASP A 6 0.56 -3.55 18.50
N TRP A 7 1.71 -4.10 18.13
CA TRP A 7 2.97 -3.37 18.09
C TRP A 7 2.90 -2.17 17.14
N LEU A 8 2.43 -2.36 15.90
CA LEU A 8 2.26 -1.26 14.94
C LEU A 8 1.29 -0.18 15.46
N LYS A 9 0.14 -0.58 16.03
CA LYS A 9 -0.82 0.36 16.63
C LYS A 9 -0.21 1.17 17.76
N ASN A 10 0.65 0.55 18.58
CA ASN A 10 1.34 1.25 19.66
C ASN A 10 2.34 2.29 19.12
N LEU A 11 3.08 1.99 18.04
CA LEU A 11 3.97 2.96 17.39
C LEU A 11 3.20 4.16 16.81
N VAL A 12 2.02 3.91 16.22
CA VAL A 12 1.14 5.00 15.76
C VAL A 12 0.63 5.83 16.92
N LYS A 13 0.21 5.18 18.02
CA LYS A 13 -0.31 5.86 19.21
C LYS A 13 0.74 6.70 19.91
N SER A 14 2.02 6.27 19.92
CA SER A 14 3.14 7.04 20.46
C SER A 14 3.61 8.18 19.55
N GLY A 15 3.18 8.20 18.30
CA GLY A 15 3.61 9.18 17.30
C GLY A 15 4.96 8.86 16.66
N ASP A 16 5.46 7.63 16.84
CA ASP A 16 6.74 7.21 16.27
C ASP A 16 6.66 6.95 14.77
N ILE A 17 5.48 6.56 14.29
CA ILE A 17 5.19 6.35 12.86
C ILE A 17 3.78 6.82 12.51
N SER A 18 3.58 7.17 11.24
CA SER A 18 2.26 7.38 10.64
C SER A 18 1.91 6.22 9.71
N ILE A 19 0.68 5.76 9.73
CA ILE A 19 0.20 4.65 8.87
C ILE A 19 -1.15 5.00 8.27
N THR A 20 -1.23 5.00 6.94
CA THR A 20 -2.49 4.98 6.19
C THR A 20 -2.82 3.53 5.80
N TRP A 21 -3.87 2.98 6.38
CA TRP A 21 -4.31 1.60 6.11
C TRP A 21 -5.05 1.53 4.79
N VAL A 22 -4.49 0.83 3.82
CA VAL A 22 -5.00 0.73 2.45
C VAL A 22 -5.61 -0.64 2.22
N ASN A 23 -6.81 -0.67 1.63
CA ASN A 23 -7.45 -1.92 1.22
C ASN A 23 -6.68 -2.55 0.05
N HIS A 24 -6.35 -3.84 0.18
CA HIS A 24 -5.55 -4.59 -0.82
C HIS A 24 -6.20 -5.92 -1.21
N SER A 25 -7.53 -5.97 -1.17
CA SER A 25 -8.41 -7.14 -1.31
C SER A 25 -8.32 -8.15 -0.15
N TYR A 26 -9.37 -8.94 -0.02
CA TYR A 26 -9.50 -9.91 1.08
C TYR A 26 -8.65 -11.16 0.86
N ASN A 27 -8.82 -11.82 -0.28
CA ASN A 27 -8.14 -13.09 -0.58
C ASN A 27 -6.76 -12.90 -1.22
N HIS A 28 -6.53 -11.79 -1.91
CA HIS A 28 -5.31 -11.54 -2.69
C HIS A 28 -4.93 -12.78 -3.55
N ARG A 29 -5.91 -13.36 -4.24
CA ARG A 29 -5.70 -14.56 -5.05
C ARG A 29 -4.67 -14.30 -6.14
N VAL A 30 -3.80 -15.27 -6.36
CA VAL A 30 -2.83 -15.26 -7.45
C VAL A 30 -2.70 -16.67 -8.03
N SER A 31 -2.78 -16.77 -9.35
CA SER A 31 -2.44 -17.99 -10.08
C SER A 31 -1.06 -17.84 -10.70
N PRO A 32 -0.08 -18.69 -10.33
CA PRO A 32 1.27 -18.59 -10.89
C PRO A 32 1.35 -18.90 -12.38
N THR A 33 0.32 -19.56 -12.93
CA THR A 33 0.27 -19.99 -14.33
C THR A 33 -0.71 -19.20 -15.20
N ALA A 34 -1.62 -18.43 -14.59
CA ALA A 34 -2.58 -17.65 -15.36
C ALA A 34 -1.93 -16.37 -15.92
N PRO A 35 -2.27 -15.98 -17.17
CA PRO A 35 -1.88 -14.67 -17.69
C PRO A 35 -2.41 -13.52 -16.83
N LEU A 36 -1.68 -12.41 -16.73
CA LEU A 36 -2.06 -11.27 -15.89
C LEU A 36 -3.48 -10.75 -16.17
N LYS A 37 -3.91 -10.76 -17.42
CA LYS A 37 -5.24 -10.31 -17.85
C LYS A 37 -6.44 -11.12 -17.31
N VAL A 38 -6.19 -12.26 -16.68
CA VAL A 38 -7.19 -13.13 -16.04
C VAL A 38 -6.69 -13.61 -14.67
N ASN A 39 -5.88 -12.82 -14.02
CA ASN A 39 -5.28 -13.13 -12.72
C ASN A 39 -5.68 -12.10 -11.66
N PHE A 40 -5.42 -12.38 -10.40
CA PHE A 40 -5.81 -11.54 -9.28
C PHE A 40 -7.33 -11.24 -9.30
N LEU A 41 -7.71 -9.99 -9.19
CA LEU A 41 -9.13 -9.58 -9.23
C LEU A 41 -9.76 -9.67 -10.63
N LEU A 42 -8.97 -9.89 -11.69
CA LEU A 42 -9.44 -10.17 -13.05
C LEU A 42 -9.83 -11.65 -13.25
N GLU A 43 -9.61 -12.52 -12.26
CA GLU A 43 -10.02 -13.92 -12.33
C GLU A 43 -11.54 -14.00 -12.48
N PRO A 44 -12.05 -14.81 -13.47
CA PRO A 44 -13.48 -14.99 -13.66
C PRO A 44 -14.17 -15.51 -12.39
N GLY A 45 -15.30 -14.89 -12.04
CA GLY A 45 -16.05 -15.26 -10.84
C GLY A 45 -15.60 -14.56 -9.56
N THR A 46 -14.64 -13.62 -9.63
CA THR A 46 -14.25 -12.81 -8.48
C THR A 46 -15.42 -11.99 -7.96
N ASP A 47 -15.78 -12.20 -6.69
CA ASP A 47 -16.77 -11.38 -5.99
C ASP A 47 -16.10 -10.10 -5.46
N MET A 48 -16.20 -9.04 -6.26
CA MET A 48 -15.61 -7.73 -5.91
C MET A 48 -16.21 -7.11 -4.65
N ASN A 49 -17.48 -7.39 -4.33
CA ASN A 49 -18.06 -6.90 -3.08
C ASN A 49 -17.39 -7.56 -1.88
N PHE A 50 -17.21 -8.89 -1.93
CA PHE A 50 -16.52 -9.61 -0.87
C PHE A 50 -15.03 -9.20 -0.77
N GLU A 51 -14.32 -9.09 -1.90
CA GLU A 51 -12.90 -8.71 -1.90
C GLU A 51 -12.66 -7.33 -1.30
N VAL A 52 -13.56 -6.38 -1.51
CA VAL A 52 -13.43 -5.03 -0.97
C VAL A 52 -14.03 -4.92 0.43
N MET A 53 -15.32 -5.23 0.58
CA MET A 53 -16.03 -5.03 1.86
C MET A 53 -15.58 -6.01 2.94
N GLY A 54 -15.18 -7.23 2.57
CA GLY A 54 -14.62 -8.21 3.50
C GLY A 54 -13.33 -7.70 4.14
N THR A 55 -12.46 -7.04 3.37
CA THR A 55 -11.24 -6.41 3.90
C THR A 55 -11.56 -5.25 4.84
N GLU A 56 -12.47 -4.36 4.45
CA GLU A 56 -12.91 -3.23 5.29
C GLU A 56 -13.49 -3.74 6.63
N LEU A 57 -14.34 -4.75 6.57
CA LEU A 57 -14.91 -5.37 7.76
C LEU A 57 -13.84 -6.00 8.66
N ALA A 58 -12.88 -6.70 8.08
CA ALA A 58 -11.77 -7.29 8.83
C ALA A 58 -10.91 -6.19 9.50
N MET A 59 -10.62 -5.10 8.81
CA MET A 59 -9.92 -3.95 9.39
C MET A 59 -10.67 -3.41 10.61
N LEU A 60 -11.97 -3.15 10.48
CA LEU A 60 -12.81 -2.63 11.57
C LEU A 60 -12.88 -3.60 12.75
N GLN A 61 -12.99 -4.91 12.51
CA GLN A 61 -12.98 -5.95 13.55
C GLN A 61 -11.67 -5.97 14.35
N HIS A 62 -10.57 -5.57 13.72
CA HIS A 62 -9.26 -5.41 14.36
C HIS A 62 -8.99 -4.01 14.89
N GLY A 63 -9.99 -3.12 14.92
CA GLY A 63 -9.85 -1.76 15.41
C GLY A 63 -8.99 -0.86 14.51
N ILE A 64 -8.94 -1.17 13.22
CA ILE A 64 -8.28 -0.38 12.19
C ILE A 64 -9.36 0.40 11.43
N MET A 65 -9.17 1.71 11.27
CA MET A 65 -9.99 2.53 10.40
C MET A 65 -9.46 2.43 8.97
N PRO A 66 -10.21 1.86 8.01
CA PRO A 66 -9.80 1.84 6.61
C PRO A 66 -9.72 3.26 6.05
N SER A 67 -8.77 3.48 5.14
CA SER A 67 -8.69 4.72 4.38
C SER A 67 -9.56 4.64 3.11
N VAL A 68 -9.64 5.76 2.38
CA VAL A 68 -10.31 5.81 1.08
C VAL A 68 -9.47 5.20 -0.06
N PHE A 69 -8.33 4.61 0.24
CA PHE A 69 -7.42 4.10 -0.77
C PHE A 69 -7.56 2.60 -0.98
N PHE A 70 -7.38 2.20 -2.24
CA PHE A 70 -7.36 0.81 -2.66
C PHE A 70 -6.13 0.51 -3.52
N ARG A 71 -5.40 -0.55 -3.22
CA ARG A 71 -4.31 -1.04 -4.07
C ARG A 71 -4.71 -2.35 -4.74
N PHE A 72 -4.62 -2.39 -6.06
CA PHE A 72 -4.88 -3.64 -6.78
C PHE A 72 -3.78 -4.67 -6.51
N PRO A 73 -4.14 -5.94 -6.16
CA PRO A 73 -3.20 -7.04 -6.07
C PRO A 73 -2.35 -7.18 -7.34
N GLY A 74 -1.04 -7.35 -7.15
CA GLY A 74 -0.08 -7.40 -8.26
C GLY A 74 0.04 -6.11 -9.08
N LEU A 75 -0.58 -5.01 -8.67
CA LEU A 75 -0.78 -3.78 -9.45
C LEU A 75 -1.50 -4.04 -10.79
N VAL A 76 -2.32 -5.10 -10.85
CA VAL A 76 -3.04 -5.53 -12.06
C VAL A 76 -4.49 -5.07 -11.99
N SER A 77 -4.92 -4.32 -13.01
CA SER A 77 -6.29 -3.84 -13.14
C SER A 77 -6.68 -3.64 -14.60
N ASP A 78 -7.96 -3.41 -14.84
CA ASP A 78 -8.52 -2.94 -16.09
C ASP A 78 -9.47 -1.77 -15.83
N PRO A 79 -9.95 -1.06 -16.88
CA PRO A 79 -10.87 0.07 -16.70
C PRO A 79 -12.16 -0.31 -15.98
N LYS A 80 -12.64 -1.55 -16.12
CA LYS A 80 -13.87 -2.03 -15.48
C LYS A 80 -13.67 -2.21 -13.97
N LEU A 81 -12.56 -2.82 -13.56
CA LEU A 81 -12.20 -2.94 -12.14
C LEU A 81 -11.96 -1.57 -11.49
N ILE A 82 -11.26 -0.67 -12.20
CA ILE A 82 -11.04 0.70 -11.71
C ILE A 82 -12.38 1.39 -11.47
N SER A 83 -13.29 1.37 -12.47
CA SER A 83 -14.63 1.94 -12.31
C SER A 83 -15.42 1.32 -11.17
N LYS A 84 -15.26 -0.01 -10.95
CA LYS A 84 -15.93 -0.71 -9.86
C LYS A 84 -15.39 -0.25 -8.50
N VAL A 85 -14.08 -0.12 -8.32
CA VAL A 85 -13.46 0.37 -7.08
C VAL A 85 -13.87 1.82 -6.81
N LEU A 86 -13.87 2.69 -7.83
CA LEU A 86 -14.37 4.06 -7.71
C LEU A 86 -15.84 4.11 -7.28
N SER A 87 -16.68 3.16 -7.73
CA SER A 87 -18.09 3.10 -7.33
C SER A 87 -18.29 2.75 -5.83
N TYR A 88 -17.30 2.22 -5.15
CA TYR A 88 -17.29 2.04 -3.71
C TYR A 88 -16.81 3.29 -2.95
N GLY A 89 -16.45 4.37 -3.66
CA GLY A 89 -15.85 5.57 -3.06
C GLY A 89 -14.36 5.42 -2.74
N LEU A 90 -13.70 4.38 -3.29
CA LEU A 90 -12.29 4.12 -3.06
C LEU A 90 -11.43 4.68 -4.21
N ILE A 91 -10.26 5.18 -3.86
CA ILE A 91 -9.28 5.76 -4.80
C ILE A 91 -8.17 4.74 -5.06
N PRO A 92 -8.03 4.24 -6.31
CA PRO A 92 -6.94 3.34 -6.65
C PRO A 92 -5.57 4.02 -6.54
N VAL A 93 -4.61 3.34 -5.89
CA VAL A 93 -3.23 3.81 -5.78
C VAL A 93 -2.27 2.76 -6.34
N GLY A 94 -1.28 3.22 -7.09
CA GLY A 94 -0.23 2.41 -7.69
C GLY A 94 1.11 2.53 -6.96
N SER A 95 2.17 2.30 -7.70
CA SER A 95 3.56 2.54 -7.34
C SER A 95 4.37 2.78 -8.60
N ASP A 96 5.37 3.65 -8.50
CA ASP A 96 6.32 3.96 -9.57
C ASP A 96 7.78 3.68 -9.15
N ALA A 97 7.99 3.20 -7.92
CA ALA A 97 9.29 2.83 -7.39
C ALA A 97 9.24 1.48 -6.64
N TRP A 98 9.15 0.38 -7.39
CA TRP A 98 9.21 -0.97 -6.83
C TRP A 98 10.67 -1.39 -6.63
N LEU A 99 11.17 -1.26 -5.39
CA LEU A 99 12.60 -1.46 -5.09
C LEU A 99 13.08 -2.89 -5.39
N ALA A 100 12.30 -3.90 -5.08
CA ALA A 100 12.67 -5.29 -5.39
C ALA A 100 12.84 -5.58 -6.90
N LYS A 101 12.34 -4.69 -7.76
CA LYS A 101 12.55 -4.74 -9.22
C LYS A 101 13.63 -3.77 -9.71
N GLY A 102 14.41 -3.20 -8.79
CA GLY A 102 15.49 -2.26 -9.12
C GLY A 102 15.02 -0.89 -9.60
N GLN A 103 13.77 -0.53 -9.37
CA GLN A 103 13.28 0.81 -9.69
C GLN A 103 13.79 1.83 -8.67
N THR A 104 14.10 3.03 -9.13
CA THR A 104 14.65 4.12 -8.32
C THR A 104 13.54 5.01 -7.79
N ALA A 105 13.58 5.32 -6.49
CA ALA A 105 12.72 6.32 -5.89
C ALA A 105 13.20 7.74 -6.23
N ASN A 106 12.28 8.59 -6.65
CA ASN A 106 12.50 10.01 -6.92
C ASN A 106 11.57 10.86 -6.05
N SER A 107 11.72 12.18 -6.11
CA SER A 107 10.76 13.08 -5.45
C SER A 107 9.34 12.84 -5.98
N GLY A 108 8.39 12.64 -5.06
CA GLY A 108 6.98 12.32 -5.37
C GLY A 108 6.70 10.85 -5.69
N SER A 109 7.70 9.96 -5.66
CA SER A 109 7.48 8.53 -5.90
C SER A 109 6.69 7.85 -4.79
N ILE A 110 5.79 6.94 -5.19
CA ILE A 110 5.17 5.97 -4.28
C ILE A 110 6.04 4.72 -4.25
N VAL A 111 6.83 4.59 -3.20
CA VAL A 111 7.78 3.48 -3.03
C VAL A 111 7.06 2.21 -2.61
N LEU A 112 7.33 1.10 -3.30
CA LEU A 112 6.80 -0.22 -2.99
C LEU A 112 7.89 -1.14 -2.45
N ILE A 113 7.63 -1.67 -1.26
CA ILE A 113 8.36 -2.78 -0.65
C ILE A 113 7.36 -3.79 -0.07
N HIS A 114 7.76 -5.04 0.04
CA HIS A 114 6.95 -6.08 0.69
C HIS A 114 7.61 -6.49 2.01
N GLY A 115 7.03 -6.03 3.13
CA GLY A 115 7.53 -6.32 4.48
C GLY A 115 7.14 -7.70 5.04
N ASN A 116 6.38 -8.49 4.27
CA ASN A 116 5.86 -9.81 4.68
C ASN A 116 6.82 -10.98 4.41
N GLY A 117 8.06 -10.70 4.00
CA GLY A 117 9.06 -11.72 3.70
C GLY A 117 9.05 -12.26 2.26
N ASN A 118 8.10 -11.87 1.42
CA ASN A 118 8.03 -12.35 0.02
C ASN A 118 9.16 -11.80 -0.85
N GLU A 119 9.62 -10.58 -0.57
CA GLU A 119 10.65 -9.89 -1.34
C GLU A 119 11.70 -9.26 -0.41
N PRO A 120 12.55 -10.05 0.28
CA PRO A 120 13.52 -9.51 1.24
C PRO A 120 14.54 -8.56 0.59
N VAL A 121 14.80 -8.68 -0.71
CA VAL A 121 15.67 -7.75 -1.45
C VAL A 121 15.12 -6.32 -1.42
N GLY A 122 13.81 -6.13 -1.57
CA GLY A 122 13.18 -4.81 -1.53
C GLY A 122 13.33 -4.14 -0.16
N VAL A 123 13.19 -4.91 0.93
CA VAL A 123 13.43 -4.42 2.29
C VAL A 123 14.90 -4.02 2.48
N ASN A 124 15.83 -4.86 2.04
CA ASN A 124 17.26 -4.57 2.13
C ASN A 124 17.64 -3.32 1.33
N ASP A 125 17.10 -3.15 0.14
CA ASP A 125 17.38 -1.99 -0.70
C ASP A 125 16.75 -0.71 -0.13
N PHE A 126 15.60 -0.81 0.52
CA PHE A 126 15.02 0.31 1.26
C PHE A 126 15.88 0.72 2.46
N ILE A 127 16.40 -0.24 3.24
CA ILE A 127 17.33 0.03 4.35
C ILE A 127 18.60 0.73 3.83
N LYS A 128 19.19 0.25 2.73
CA LYS A 128 20.35 0.90 2.11
C LYS A 128 20.03 2.32 1.65
N LEU A 129 18.86 2.54 1.03
CA LEU A 129 18.40 3.87 0.62
C LEU A 129 18.31 4.81 1.83
N LEU A 130 17.68 4.38 2.93
CA LEU A 130 17.63 5.16 4.17
C LEU A 130 19.00 5.49 4.73
N GLN A 131 19.93 4.54 4.68
CA GLN A 131 21.31 4.73 5.15
C GLN A 131 22.07 5.72 4.26
N SER A 132 21.92 5.63 2.93
CA SER A 132 22.57 6.55 1.99
C SER A 132 22.03 7.97 2.12
N GLU A 133 20.73 8.12 2.37
CA GLU A 133 20.05 9.42 2.49
C GLU A 133 19.97 9.95 3.94
N GLN A 134 20.65 9.30 4.89
CA GLN A 134 20.54 9.66 6.30
C GLN A 134 20.82 11.15 6.59
N LYS A 135 21.78 11.75 5.86
CA LYS A 135 22.09 13.18 5.99
C LYS A 135 20.94 14.02 5.44
N SER A 136 20.48 13.72 4.25
CA SER A 136 19.36 14.44 3.59
C SER A 136 18.09 14.39 4.43
N VAL A 137 17.81 13.25 5.07
CA VAL A 137 16.68 13.08 6.01
C VAL A 137 16.86 13.97 7.24
N LYS A 138 18.05 13.97 7.88
CA LYS A 138 18.35 14.82 9.04
C LYS A 138 18.25 16.30 8.71
N ASP A 139 18.69 16.70 7.53
CA ASP A 139 18.69 18.08 7.05
C ASP A 139 17.31 18.48 6.48
N LYS A 140 16.30 17.59 6.55
CA LYS A 140 14.94 17.77 6.00
C LYS A 140 14.91 18.10 4.50
N GLN A 141 15.93 17.69 3.76
CA GLN A 141 16.01 17.82 2.30
C GLN A 141 15.33 16.62 1.62
N TRP A 142 15.18 15.52 2.30
CA TRP A 142 14.49 14.33 1.86
C TRP A 142 13.51 13.88 2.95
N MET A 143 12.23 13.87 2.63
CA MET A 143 11.16 13.56 3.57
C MET A 143 10.34 12.39 3.04
N MET A 144 9.90 11.54 3.95
CA MET A 144 8.96 10.46 3.66
C MET A 144 7.66 10.74 4.38
N TYR A 145 6.58 10.52 3.66
CA TYR A 145 5.23 10.68 4.17
C TYR A 145 4.46 9.38 3.99
N ASP A 146 3.49 9.12 4.83
CA ASP A 146 2.45 8.20 4.44
C ASP A 146 1.56 8.82 3.35
N LEU A 147 0.75 7.99 2.71
CA LEU A 147 -0.03 8.43 1.56
C LEU A 147 -1.04 9.55 1.91
N ARG A 148 -1.62 9.53 3.12
CA ARG A 148 -2.56 10.56 3.58
C ARG A 148 -1.83 11.87 3.86
N GLU A 149 -0.74 11.82 4.60
CA GLU A 149 0.07 13.00 4.92
C GLU A 149 0.58 13.70 3.66
N SER A 150 1.02 12.93 2.65
CA SER A 150 1.49 13.52 1.40
C SER A 150 0.40 14.28 0.65
N LEU A 151 -0.86 13.84 0.72
CA LEU A 151 -1.98 14.53 0.10
C LEU A 151 -2.47 15.72 0.94
N GLU A 152 -2.45 15.62 2.26
CA GLU A 152 -2.79 16.74 3.15
C GLU A 152 -1.82 17.91 2.97
N ASP A 153 -0.53 17.63 2.80
CA ASP A 153 0.52 18.63 2.57
C ASP A 153 0.35 19.33 1.21
N GLU A 154 -0.01 18.55 0.16
CA GLU A 154 -0.19 19.06 -1.21
C GLU A 154 -1.49 19.86 -1.37
N PHE A 155 -2.59 19.42 -0.76
CA PHE A 155 -3.94 19.98 -0.96
C PHE A 155 -4.53 20.66 0.27
N GLY A 156 -4.00 20.44 1.46
CA GLY A 156 -4.47 20.98 2.73
C GLY A 156 -3.86 22.32 3.12
N GLY A 157 -2.99 22.85 2.31
CA GLY A 157 -2.23 24.07 2.58
C GLY A 157 -3.02 25.35 2.41
N LYS A 158 -3.50 25.92 3.51
CA LYS A 158 -3.88 27.32 3.80
C LYS A 158 -5.33 27.68 3.65
#